data_9e61ff42c2d468d5d4e650adfaec0084
#
_entry.id   9e61ff42c2d468d5d4e650adfaec0084
#
_cell.length_a   1.000
_cell.length_b   1.000
_cell.length_c   1.000
_cell.angle_alpha   90.00
_cell.angle_beta   90.00
_cell.angle_gamma   90.00
#
_symmetry.space_group_name_H-M   'P 1'
#
loop_
_entity.id
_entity.type
_entity.pdbx_description
1 polymer ?
#
loop_
_entity_poly.entity_id
_entity_poly.type
_entity_poly.pdbx_seq_one_letter_code
_entity_poly.pdbx_strand_id
1 'polypeptide(L)'
;MNTKALVVIDIQNDITKHYRDIVSNINAAIDWAVSERMHVVYIKHNNITAGTRTFKPGTCGEEFVPELKVVSDHIFVKTKSNALTSEAFTAFIAENGIKEFYIVGAVATACVKSTCFNMRKAGYMVHVLSDCITSYDLKKLPEMFAYYAKQGCELTNRTAHPRS
;
A
#
# COMPACT_ATOMS: atom_id res chain seq x y z
N MET A 1 -13.77 -18.18 0.32
CA MET A 1 -13.49 -16.72 0.32
C MET A 1 -12.04 -16.52 0.70
N ASN A 2 -11.32 -15.71 -0.06
CA ASN A 2 -9.90 -15.44 0.23
C ASN A 2 -9.77 -14.44 1.38
N THR A 3 -8.96 -14.77 2.39
CA THR A 3 -8.74 -13.93 3.56
C THR A 3 -7.53 -13.02 3.39
N LYS A 4 -6.93 -12.98 2.20
CA LYS A 4 -5.71 -12.21 1.91
C LYS A 4 -6.02 -11.06 0.97
N ALA A 5 -5.33 -9.94 1.17
CA ALA A 5 -5.41 -8.77 0.30
C ALA A 5 -4.03 -8.20 0.01
N LEU A 6 -3.82 -7.81 -1.23
CA LEU A 6 -2.70 -6.95 -1.61
C LEU A 6 -3.19 -5.51 -1.52
N VAL A 7 -2.49 -4.67 -0.78
CA VAL A 7 -2.86 -3.26 -0.56
C VAL A 7 -1.81 -2.37 -1.19
N VAL A 8 -2.22 -1.60 -2.20
CA VAL A 8 -1.36 -0.66 -2.92
C VAL A 8 -1.57 0.72 -2.31
N ILE A 9 -0.54 1.26 -1.65
CA ILE A 9 -0.65 2.50 -0.88
C ILE A 9 -0.07 3.68 -1.66
N ASP A 10 -0.93 4.66 -1.97
CA ASP A 10 -0.60 6.02 -2.42
C ASP A 10 0.26 6.10 -3.68
N ILE A 11 0.09 5.21 -4.65
CA ILE A 11 0.82 5.29 -5.93
C ILE A 11 0.09 6.26 -6.85
N GLN A 12 0.16 7.52 -6.50
CA GLN A 12 -0.51 8.67 -7.12
C GLN A 12 0.52 9.60 -7.76
N ASN A 13 0.09 10.49 -8.65
CA ASN A 13 1.01 11.36 -9.38
C ASN A 13 1.88 12.23 -8.49
N ASP A 14 1.36 12.72 -7.36
CA ASP A 14 2.11 13.57 -6.44
C ASP A 14 3.05 12.82 -5.49
N ILE A 15 3.09 11.49 -5.57
CA ILE A 15 4.02 10.70 -4.74
C ILE A 15 5.46 10.92 -5.21
N THR A 16 6.43 10.49 -4.40
CA THR A 16 7.84 10.61 -4.77
C THR A 16 8.12 10.05 -6.16
N LYS A 17 8.99 10.72 -6.91
CA LYS A 17 9.42 10.25 -8.23
C LYS A 17 10.00 8.84 -8.21
N HIS A 18 10.44 8.35 -7.05
CA HIS A 18 11.00 7.03 -6.88
C HIS A 18 9.97 5.92 -7.06
N TYR A 19 8.67 6.25 -7.23
CA TYR A 19 7.69 5.23 -7.59
C TYR A 19 8.07 4.51 -8.87
N ARG A 20 8.80 5.19 -9.75
CA ARG A 20 9.24 4.63 -11.03
C ARG A 20 10.17 3.44 -10.86
N ASP A 21 10.88 3.38 -9.74
CA ASP A 21 11.79 2.28 -9.44
C ASP A 21 11.06 1.02 -9.03
N ILE A 22 9.80 1.13 -8.59
CA ILE A 22 9.05 0.01 -8.02
C ILE A 22 7.74 -0.30 -8.75
N VAL A 23 7.28 0.56 -9.65
CA VAL A 23 5.94 0.38 -10.26
C VAL A 23 5.83 -0.92 -11.04
N SER A 24 6.88 -1.34 -11.74
CA SER A 24 6.85 -2.62 -12.46
C SER A 24 6.80 -3.80 -11.50
N ASN A 25 7.50 -3.71 -10.37
CA ASN A 25 7.43 -4.73 -9.32
C ASN A 25 6.04 -4.77 -8.68
N ILE A 26 5.44 -3.60 -8.46
CA ILE A 26 4.07 -3.53 -7.95
C ILE A 26 3.10 -4.19 -8.93
N ASN A 27 3.22 -3.88 -10.23
CA ASN A 27 2.36 -4.47 -11.23
C ASN A 27 2.51 -5.99 -11.30
N ALA A 28 3.72 -6.50 -11.13
CA ALA A 28 3.94 -7.94 -11.05
C ALA A 28 3.34 -8.56 -9.78
N ALA A 29 3.41 -7.84 -8.66
CA ALA A 29 2.74 -8.26 -7.42
C ALA A 29 1.21 -8.29 -7.60
N ILE A 30 0.65 -7.31 -8.32
CA ILE A 30 -0.78 -7.28 -8.64
C ILE A 30 -1.16 -8.51 -9.48
N ASP A 31 -0.37 -8.84 -10.50
CA ASP A 31 -0.62 -10.04 -11.32
C ASP A 31 -0.56 -11.31 -10.48
N TRP A 32 0.40 -11.39 -9.56
CA TRP A 32 0.50 -12.50 -8.63
C TRP A 32 -0.74 -12.59 -7.74
N ALA A 33 -1.18 -11.46 -7.16
CA ALA A 33 -2.37 -11.43 -6.31
C ALA A 33 -3.61 -11.89 -7.06
N VAL A 34 -3.77 -11.46 -8.32
CA VAL A 34 -4.88 -11.89 -9.17
C VAL A 34 -4.82 -13.40 -9.39
N SER A 35 -3.64 -13.94 -9.70
CA SER A 35 -3.48 -15.38 -9.92
C SER A 35 -3.80 -16.20 -8.67
N GLU A 36 -3.56 -15.65 -7.50
CA GLU A 36 -3.86 -16.29 -6.21
C GLU A 36 -5.28 -15.97 -5.71
N ARG A 37 -6.06 -15.25 -6.51
CA ARG A 37 -7.44 -14.86 -6.20
C ARG A 37 -7.55 -14.03 -4.91
N MET A 38 -6.51 -13.27 -4.62
CA MET A 38 -6.51 -12.33 -3.50
C MET A 38 -7.31 -11.08 -3.85
N HIS A 39 -7.80 -10.40 -2.82
CA HIS A 39 -8.36 -9.06 -3.01
C HIS A 39 -7.22 -8.10 -3.36
N VAL A 40 -7.44 -7.24 -4.36
CA VAL A 40 -6.49 -6.18 -4.70
C VAL A 40 -7.14 -4.85 -4.35
N VAL A 41 -6.53 -4.14 -3.41
CA VAL A 41 -7.06 -2.92 -2.81
C VAL A 41 -6.11 -1.77 -3.11
N TYR A 42 -6.68 -0.62 -3.49
CA TYR A 42 -5.92 0.60 -3.78
C TYR A 42 -6.29 1.66 -2.75
N ILE A 43 -5.29 2.26 -2.12
CA ILE A 43 -5.48 3.35 -1.17
C ILE A 43 -5.04 4.64 -1.84
N LYS A 44 -5.91 5.65 -1.82
CA LYS A 44 -5.61 7.01 -2.27
C LYS A 44 -5.53 7.93 -1.07
N HIS A 45 -4.52 8.75 -1.04
CA HIS A 45 -4.41 9.80 -0.04
C HIS A 45 -4.99 11.09 -0.61
N ASN A 46 -5.92 11.70 0.10
CA ASN A 46 -6.44 13.02 -0.22
C ASN A 46 -6.04 13.97 0.89
N ASN A 47 -5.37 15.05 0.53
CA ASN A 47 -4.93 16.04 1.49
C ASN A 47 -5.93 17.19 1.51
N ILE A 48 -6.69 17.27 2.58
CA ILE A 48 -7.77 18.26 2.73
C ILE A 48 -7.37 19.46 3.58
N THR A 49 -6.12 19.50 4.05
CA THR A 49 -5.63 20.61 4.84
C THR A 49 -5.49 21.86 3.96
N ALA A 50 -5.99 23.00 4.44
CA ALA A 50 -5.91 24.26 3.71
C ALA A 50 -4.45 24.62 3.36
N GLY A 51 -4.22 25.07 2.13
CA GLY A 51 -2.89 25.44 1.65
C GLY A 51 -2.04 24.29 1.15
N THR A 52 -2.51 23.05 1.23
CA THR A 52 -1.77 21.90 0.73
C THR A 52 -1.83 21.84 -0.79
N ARG A 53 -0.68 21.51 -1.42
CA ARG A 53 -0.57 21.41 -2.88
C ARG A 53 -0.54 20.00 -3.41
N THR A 54 -0.15 19.01 -2.57
CA THR A 54 -0.01 17.62 -2.98
C THR A 54 -1.26 16.82 -2.61
N PHE A 55 -1.63 15.88 -3.46
CA PHE A 55 -2.78 14.99 -3.25
C PHE A 55 -4.09 15.75 -3.02
N LYS A 56 -4.22 16.92 -3.63
CA LYS A 56 -5.42 17.73 -3.46
C LYS A 56 -6.60 17.09 -4.20
N PRO A 57 -7.75 16.91 -3.55
CA PRO A 57 -8.93 16.31 -4.20
C PRO A 57 -9.30 17.04 -5.50
N GLY A 58 -9.61 16.27 -6.54
CA GLY A 58 -10.02 16.81 -7.84
C GLY A 58 -8.88 17.26 -8.73
N THR A 59 -7.62 17.07 -8.33
CA THR A 59 -6.46 17.44 -9.15
C THR A 59 -5.83 16.20 -9.77
N CYS A 60 -5.06 16.42 -10.85
CA CYS A 60 -4.28 15.34 -11.47
C CYS A 60 -3.30 14.71 -10.48
N GLY A 61 -2.79 15.47 -9.52
CA GLY A 61 -1.84 14.98 -8.53
C GLY A 61 -2.38 13.88 -7.64
N GLU A 62 -3.68 13.85 -7.38
CA GLU A 62 -4.29 12.80 -6.56
C GLU A 62 -4.63 11.53 -7.34
N GLU A 63 -4.59 11.56 -8.66
CA GLU A 63 -4.87 10.39 -9.47
C GLU A 63 -3.73 9.38 -9.43
N PHE A 64 -4.05 8.10 -9.63
CA PHE A 64 -3.04 7.07 -9.75
C PHE A 64 -2.09 7.37 -10.91
N VAL A 65 -0.82 7.00 -10.73
CA VAL A 65 0.15 7.14 -11.83
C VAL A 65 -0.33 6.28 -13.02
N PRO A 66 -0.17 6.77 -14.26
CA PRO A 66 -0.68 6.05 -15.43
C PRO A 66 -0.11 4.64 -15.61
N GLU A 67 1.10 4.40 -15.11
CA GLU A 67 1.79 3.11 -15.24
C GLU A 67 1.22 2.04 -14.31
N LEU A 68 0.45 2.44 -13.27
CA LEU A 68 -0.08 1.49 -12.30
C LEU A 68 -1.21 0.66 -12.92
N LYS A 69 -1.11 -0.65 -12.77
CA LYS A 69 -2.17 -1.57 -13.19
C LYS A 69 -3.31 -1.51 -12.16
N VAL A 70 -4.51 -1.18 -12.62
CA VAL A 70 -5.71 -1.14 -11.77
C VAL A 70 -6.65 -2.25 -12.21
N VAL A 71 -6.78 -3.28 -11.41
CA VAL A 71 -7.52 -4.51 -11.75
C VAL A 71 -8.82 -4.66 -10.99
N SER A 72 -9.11 -3.75 -10.05
CA SER A 72 -10.35 -3.78 -9.26
C SER A 72 -10.84 -2.37 -9.00
N ASP A 73 -12.08 -2.27 -8.54
CA ASP A 73 -12.67 -1.01 -8.09
C ASP A 73 -12.64 -0.86 -6.55
N HIS A 74 -11.83 -1.67 -5.87
CA HIS A 74 -11.65 -1.59 -4.43
C HIS A 74 -10.69 -0.45 -4.10
N ILE A 75 -11.16 0.78 -4.29
CA ILE A 75 -10.39 2.01 -4.11
C ILE A 75 -10.94 2.74 -2.90
N PHE A 76 -10.09 2.99 -1.91
CA PHE A 76 -10.50 3.66 -0.67
C PHE A 76 -9.66 4.90 -0.44
N VAL A 77 -10.32 6.00 -0.09
CA VAL A 77 -9.69 7.29 0.11
C VAL A 77 -9.46 7.50 1.60
N LYS A 78 -8.27 7.95 1.96
CA LYS A 78 -7.93 8.35 3.32
C LYS A 78 -7.43 9.79 3.33
N THR A 79 -7.56 10.43 4.48
CA THR A 79 -7.04 11.80 4.68
C THR A 79 -5.95 11.84 5.75
N LYS A 80 -5.60 10.69 6.31
CA LYS A 80 -4.54 10.52 7.31
C LYS A 80 -3.59 9.41 6.87
N SER A 81 -2.42 9.33 7.48
CA SER A 81 -1.40 8.35 7.09
C SER A 81 -1.87 6.91 7.21
N ASN A 82 -2.59 6.58 8.29
CA ASN A 82 -3.07 5.22 8.53
C ASN A 82 -4.27 4.91 7.63
N ALA A 83 -4.13 3.92 6.75
CA ALA A 83 -5.21 3.52 5.85
C ALA A 83 -6.44 3.00 6.60
N LEU A 84 -6.27 2.45 7.80
CA LEU A 84 -7.39 1.96 8.61
C LEU A 84 -8.29 3.08 9.12
N THR A 85 -7.91 4.34 8.96
CA THR A 85 -8.80 5.48 9.27
C THR A 85 -9.91 5.64 8.22
N SER A 86 -9.79 5.00 7.06
CA SER A 86 -10.87 4.95 6.09
C SER A 86 -11.95 3.98 6.58
N GLU A 87 -13.12 4.48 6.90
CA GLU A 87 -14.24 3.64 7.35
C GLU A 87 -14.67 2.66 6.26
N ALA A 88 -14.63 3.09 5.00
CA ALA A 88 -14.99 2.22 3.88
C ALA A 88 -14.01 1.05 3.76
N PHE A 89 -12.72 1.30 3.98
CA PHE A 89 -11.73 0.23 3.94
C PHE A 89 -11.91 -0.77 5.10
N THR A 90 -12.14 -0.27 6.31
CA THR A 90 -12.37 -1.16 7.46
C THR A 90 -13.64 -1.98 7.31
N ALA A 91 -14.70 -1.38 6.73
CA ALA A 91 -15.91 -2.11 6.41
C ALA A 91 -15.65 -3.22 5.38
N PHE A 92 -14.86 -2.92 4.33
CA PHE A 92 -14.48 -3.90 3.31
C PHE A 92 -13.72 -5.08 3.94
N ILE A 93 -12.78 -4.79 4.83
CA ILE A 93 -12.01 -5.81 5.54
C ILE A 93 -12.94 -6.74 6.31
N ALA A 94 -13.88 -6.16 7.06
CA ALA A 94 -14.81 -6.93 7.88
C ALA A 94 -15.76 -7.76 7.01
N GLU A 95 -16.32 -7.17 5.97
CA GLU A 95 -17.27 -7.84 5.07
C GLU A 95 -16.65 -9.03 4.35
N ASN A 96 -15.36 -8.96 4.04
CA ASN A 96 -14.65 -10.00 3.30
C ASN A 96 -13.82 -10.92 4.18
N GLY A 97 -13.82 -10.71 5.49
CA GLY A 97 -13.08 -11.54 6.44
C GLY A 97 -11.58 -11.54 6.22
N ILE A 98 -11.03 -10.41 5.78
CA ILE A 98 -9.60 -10.31 5.49
C ILE A 98 -8.81 -10.29 6.78
N LYS A 99 -7.75 -11.10 6.85
CA LYS A 99 -6.91 -11.24 8.05
C LYS A 99 -5.43 -11.10 7.76
N GLU A 100 -5.05 -11.07 6.50
CA GLU A 100 -3.65 -11.07 6.08
C GLU A 100 -3.46 -10.09 4.94
N PHE A 101 -2.47 -9.21 5.07
CA PHE A 101 -2.20 -8.16 4.11
C PHE A 101 -0.79 -8.24 3.55
N TYR A 102 -0.69 -8.01 2.24
CA TYR A 102 0.58 -7.81 1.55
C TYR A 102 0.65 -6.34 1.15
N ILE A 103 1.65 -5.63 1.61
CA ILE A 103 1.73 -4.17 1.51
C ILE A 103 2.78 -3.76 0.48
N VAL A 104 2.35 -2.92 -0.46
CA VAL A 104 3.21 -2.29 -1.46
C VAL A 104 2.89 -0.80 -1.53
N GLY A 105 3.82 0.00 -2.00
CA GLY A 105 3.59 1.43 -2.25
C GLY A 105 4.56 2.37 -1.54
N ALA A 106 4.03 3.52 -1.10
CA ALA A 106 4.81 4.61 -0.54
C ALA A 106 3.95 5.43 0.45
N VAL A 107 4.53 6.19 1.33
CA VAL A 107 5.95 6.43 1.58
C VAL A 107 6.37 5.55 2.76
N ALA A 108 7.53 4.93 2.67
CA ALA A 108 7.98 3.96 3.68
C ALA A 108 8.01 4.53 5.10
N THR A 109 8.34 5.82 5.24
CA THR A 109 8.45 6.49 6.55
C THR A 109 7.14 7.11 7.03
N ALA A 110 6.08 7.06 6.24
CA ALA A 110 4.81 7.73 6.54
C ALA A 110 3.62 6.79 6.40
N CYS A 111 2.95 6.79 5.25
CA CYS A 111 1.70 6.04 5.08
C CYS A 111 1.90 4.53 5.21
N VAL A 112 2.97 3.98 4.67
CA VAL A 112 3.28 2.56 4.81
C VAL A 112 3.58 2.22 6.27
N LYS A 113 4.43 3.02 6.92
CA LYS A 113 4.78 2.83 8.34
C LYS A 113 3.54 2.83 9.23
N SER A 114 2.72 3.86 9.11
CA SER A 114 1.53 4.02 9.95
C SER A 114 0.52 2.90 9.72
N THR A 115 0.30 2.53 8.46
CA THR A 115 -0.65 1.48 8.12
C THR A 115 -0.19 0.12 8.65
N CYS A 116 1.08 -0.23 8.44
CA CYS A 116 1.63 -1.50 8.93
C CYS A 116 1.57 -1.58 10.45
N PHE A 117 1.97 -0.50 11.15
CA PHE A 117 1.92 -0.46 12.61
C PHE A 117 0.49 -0.72 13.11
N ASN A 118 -0.49 -0.01 12.55
CA ASN A 118 -1.87 -0.11 13.00
C ASN A 118 -2.51 -1.45 12.61
N MET A 119 -2.15 -2.02 11.48
CA MET A 119 -2.61 -3.37 11.12
C MET A 119 -2.07 -4.42 12.10
N ARG A 120 -0.80 -4.33 12.48
CA ARG A 120 -0.22 -5.24 13.48
C ARG A 120 -0.87 -5.04 14.85
N LYS A 121 -1.12 -3.79 15.24
CA LYS A 121 -1.81 -3.48 16.49
C LYS A 121 -3.23 -4.09 16.51
N ALA A 122 -3.88 -4.13 15.36
CA ALA A 122 -5.22 -4.71 15.23
C ALA A 122 -5.20 -6.25 15.14
N GLY A 123 -4.02 -6.87 15.10
CA GLY A 123 -3.89 -8.32 15.10
C GLY A 123 -3.82 -8.97 13.72
N TYR A 124 -3.73 -8.19 12.66
CA TYR A 124 -3.60 -8.74 11.31
C TYR A 124 -2.19 -9.24 11.02
N MET A 125 -2.08 -10.25 10.16
CA MET A 125 -0.80 -10.65 9.59
C MET A 125 -0.43 -9.66 8.50
N VAL A 126 0.80 -9.17 8.51
CA VAL A 126 1.28 -8.15 7.55
C VAL A 126 2.58 -8.61 6.93
N HIS A 127 2.59 -8.65 5.60
CA HIS A 127 3.79 -8.91 4.80
C HIS A 127 4.13 -7.63 4.05
N VAL A 128 5.38 -7.19 4.13
CA VAL A 128 5.85 -6.02 3.38
C VAL A 128 6.73 -6.53 2.24
N LEU A 129 6.33 -6.23 1.00
CA LEU A 129 7.11 -6.61 -0.17
C LEU A 129 8.22 -5.58 -0.38
N SER A 130 9.44 -5.93 0.06
CA SER A 130 10.54 -4.97 0.14
C SER A 130 10.94 -4.37 -1.21
N ASP A 131 10.77 -5.10 -2.31
CA ASP A 131 11.06 -4.60 -3.66
C ASP A 131 9.91 -3.79 -4.27
N CYS A 132 8.84 -3.57 -3.50
CA CYS A 132 7.65 -2.82 -3.91
C CYS A 132 7.38 -1.61 -2.99
N ILE A 133 8.35 -1.21 -2.18
CA ILE A 133 8.23 -0.07 -1.25
C ILE A 133 9.26 0.98 -1.61
N THR A 134 8.85 2.25 -1.58
CA THR A 134 9.78 3.36 -1.79
C THR A 134 9.52 4.52 -0.83
N SER A 135 10.40 5.51 -0.88
CA SER A 135 10.33 6.68 -0.01
C SER A 135 10.92 7.89 -0.74
N TYR A 136 10.78 9.07 -0.15
CA TYR A 136 11.44 10.28 -0.66
C TYR A 136 12.96 10.16 -0.50
N ASP A 137 13.43 9.62 0.62
CA ASP A 137 14.85 9.37 0.86
C ASP A 137 15.10 7.87 0.86
N LEU A 138 15.72 7.38 -0.21
CA LEU A 138 16.00 5.94 -0.36
C LEU A 138 16.93 5.39 0.72
N LYS A 139 17.73 6.26 1.34
CA LYS A 139 18.66 5.87 2.42
C LYS A 139 17.91 5.43 3.67
N LYS A 140 16.64 5.82 3.80
CA LYS A 140 15.80 5.42 4.93
C LYS A 140 15.23 4.02 4.80
N LEU A 141 15.28 3.41 3.62
CA LEU A 141 14.63 2.13 3.40
C LEU A 141 15.17 1.00 4.29
N PRO A 142 16.50 0.79 4.42
CA PRO A 142 16.98 -0.28 5.31
C PRO A 142 16.52 -0.12 6.75
N GLU A 143 16.52 1.11 7.26
CA GLU A 143 16.04 1.43 8.60
C GLU A 143 14.56 1.11 8.74
N MET A 144 13.76 1.44 7.74
CA MET A 144 12.33 1.17 7.76
C MET A 144 12.02 -0.32 7.69
N PHE A 145 12.76 -1.07 6.88
CA PHE A 145 12.58 -2.51 6.81
C PHE A 145 12.88 -3.17 8.16
N ALA A 146 13.93 -2.71 8.86
CA ALA A 146 14.23 -3.18 10.20
C ALA A 146 13.10 -2.83 11.18
N TYR A 147 12.52 -1.64 11.04
CA TYR A 147 11.38 -1.22 11.85
C TYR A 147 10.16 -2.13 11.63
N TYR A 148 9.81 -2.42 10.37
CA TYR A 148 8.67 -3.28 10.07
C TYR A 148 8.86 -4.68 10.66
N ALA A 149 10.05 -5.24 10.52
CA ALA A 149 10.36 -6.55 11.11
C ALA A 149 10.20 -6.54 12.62
N LYS A 150 10.65 -5.47 13.27
CA LYS A 150 10.53 -5.30 14.73
C LYS A 150 9.07 -5.23 15.16
N GLN A 151 8.19 -4.68 14.32
CA GLN A 151 6.76 -4.61 14.59
C GLN A 151 6.04 -5.95 14.34
N GLY A 152 6.75 -6.95 13.87
CA GLY A 152 6.18 -8.26 13.58
C GLY A 152 5.66 -8.43 12.16
N CYS A 153 5.99 -7.50 11.26
CA CYS A 153 5.71 -7.68 9.84
C CYS A 153 6.72 -8.65 9.23
N GLU A 154 6.25 -9.50 8.33
CA GLU A 154 7.14 -10.35 7.56
C GLU A 154 7.67 -9.56 6.38
N LEU A 155 8.99 -9.48 6.25
CA LEU A 155 9.62 -8.89 5.08
C LEU A 155 9.86 -9.96 4.04
N THR A 156 9.34 -9.73 2.85
CA THR A 156 9.52 -10.62 1.73
C THR A 156 9.72 -9.77 0.48
N ASN A 157 9.84 -10.39 -0.66
CA ASN A 157 9.89 -9.67 -1.93
C ASN A 157 9.09 -10.44 -2.98
N ARG A 158 8.86 -9.81 -4.12
CA ARG A 158 8.06 -10.40 -5.18
C ARG A 158 8.66 -11.72 -5.68
N THR A 159 9.98 -11.84 -5.68
CA THR A 159 10.65 -13.05 -6.15
C THR A 159 10.50 -14.23 -5.19
N ALA A 160 10.18 -13.97 -3.91
CA ALA A 160 9.89 -15.01 -2.93
C ALA A 160 8.49 -15.62 -3.13
N HIS A 161 7.67 -15.01 -3.99
CA HIS A 161 6.34 -15.48 -4.34
C HIS A 161 6.26 -15.68 -5.86
N PRO A 162 7.00 -16.64 -6.41
CA PRO A 162 6.98 -16.85 -7.86
C PRO A 162 5.61 -17.30 -8.30
N ARG A 163 5.27 -16.99 -9.55
CA ARG A 163 4.03 -17.46 -10.13
C ARG A 163 4.05 -18.99 -10.18
N SER A 164 3.01 -19.55 -9.70
CA SER A 164 2.76 -20.96 -9.81
C SER A 164 2.18 -21.30 -11.19
#